data_ffae95194e8f4fb75d37b48875e2e3cc
#
_entry.id   ffae95194e8f4fb75d37b48875e2e3cc
#
_cell.length_a   1.000
_cell.length_b   1.000
_cell.length_c   1.000
_cell.angle_alpha   90.00
_cell.angle_beta   90.00
_cell.angle_gamma   90.00
#
_symmetry.space_group_name_H-M   'P 1'
#
loop_
_entity.id
_entity.type
_entity.pdbx_description
1 polymer ?
#
loop_
_entity_poly.entity_id
_entity_poly.type
_entity_poly.pdbx_seq_one_letter_code
_entity_poly.pdbx_strand_id
1 'polypeptide(L)'
;MTSQLGATSVADAAQADRPSADIITLADATTPAHAPNATASSTSIVVADNTPAAAPASSAAKADNPYDHLGTNPFVRFWNYQKLELGMSSAPVDPTAPPAPPSARDGWPTVPQTAPPMPFTDWPYGGTTLIGDNHTASIDSPFMVAIANTGLGKWLQNTGIQAYGWIDYGGNISTSKSKGGNSPAAYDYQPNAVQLDQAVLYVERTPDTVQTDHIDWGFRLSAIEGENYRYTTSYGLASYQLLKKNAPFGYDFPMMYGELWIPKIFEGLMIRAGRYISLPDIEAQLAPNNYMYSHSITYTLDNYTNTGVQTTLAVTKQVMLQLGVAVGTEAPLWHAGVHVPNIYVQNGGVDPLYPNASFLKDPGAKPSVTGCVRWQSMDGKNDFNACADAINNGVWGYNNLQWYGFTFYHTFNKYWHISFETYNEHQDGVPNAKNATALAIYNGGGTPFSPQYIPFNSPYLAQCKSAAVLRCKASSQGAVAYLNYSPNALNNISFRAEYYDDMEGQRTGTAAVYYETGIGWQHWLSPQIEMRPEFVYYHASANAFNIASNGAPQVGSPRKDERVFSGDLIWHF
;
A
#
# COMPACT_ATOMS: atom_id res chain seq x y z
N MET A 1 30.07 35.07 43.34
CA MET A 1 29.99 36.48 42.87
C MET A 1 28.81 36.54 41.92
N THR A 2 27.83 37.20 42.41
CA THR A 2 26.53 37.55 41.85
C THR A 2 26.67 38.59 40.72
N SER A 3 25.90 38.45 39.66
CA SER A 3 25.11 39.62 39.16
C SER A 3 24.02 39.15 38.21
N GLN A 4 22.84 39.55 38.60
CA GLN A 4 21.54 39.58 37.90
C GLN A 4 21.47 40.75 36.90
N LEU A 5 20.31 40.78 36.26
CA LEU A 5 19.60 41.87 35.55
C LEU A 5 19.73 41.81 34.03
N GLY A 6 18.66 41.95 33.26
CA GLY A 6 17.29 42.36 33.55
C GLY A 6 16.41 42.22 32.32
N ALA A 7 15.16 42.06 32.57
CA ALA A 7 14.06 42.10 31.61
C ALA A 7 13.76 43.56 31.17
N THR A 8 13.39 43.75 29.91
CA THR A 8 12.56 44.88 29.50
C THR A 8 11.48 44.45 28.53
N SER A 9 10.26 44.59 29.01
CA SER A 9 9.01 44.65 28.27
C SER A 9 8.89 45.98 27.52
N VAL A 10 8.43 45.97 26.28
CA VAL A 10 7.71 47.11 25.70
C VAL A 10 6.44 46.58 25.03
N ALA A 11 5.33 47.01 25.60
CA ALA A 11 4.02 46.97 25.01
C ALA A 11 3.77 48.30 24.27
N ASP A 12 2.80 48.23 23.38
CA ASP A 12 1.84 49.26 22.94
C ASP A 12 1.96 49.88 21.54
N ALA A 13 0.74 49.93 21.00
CA ALA A 13 0.13 50.82 20.01
C ALA A 13 0.42 50.52 18.52
N ALA A 14 -0.54 50.39 17.65
CA ALA A 14 -1.77 51.18 17.48
C ALA A 14 -2.75 50.46 16.51
N GLN A 15 -3.98 50.71 16.79
CA GLN A 15 -5.21 50.47 16.07
C GLN A 15 -5.44 51.52 14.99
N ALA A 16 -5.84 51.13 13.78
CA ALA A 16 -6.59 51.90 12.77
C ALA A 16 -6.56 51.09 11.44
N ASP A 17 -7.53 50.85 10.64
CA ASP A 17 -8.83 51.37 10.31
C ASP A 17 -9.45 50.34 9.33
N ARG A 18 -10.68 49.99 9.54
CA ARG A 18 -11.53 49.36 8.51
C ARG A 18 -12.14 50.42 7.63
N PRO A 19 -12.44 50.16 6.38
CA PRO A 19 -13.70 50.62 5.82
C PRO A 19 -14.67 49.49 5.49
N SER A 20 -15.89 49.85 5.78
CA SER A 20 -17.14 49.14 5.68
C SER A 20 -17.60 48.84 4.26
N ALA A 21 -18.40 47.79 4.21
CA ALA A 21 -19.38 47.35 3.24
C ALA A 21 -19.94 48.38 2.26
N ASP A 22 -20.14 47.91 1.03
CA ASP A 22 -21.27 48.35 0.23
C ASP A 22 -21.94 47.17 -0.47
N ILE A 23 -23.23 47.02 -0.11
CA ILE A 23 -24.22 46.14 -0.70
C ILE A 23 -24.68 46.81 -1.98
N ILE A 24 -24.59 46.17 -3.12
CA ILE A 24 -25.31 46.56 -4.34
C ILE A 24 -26.31 45.45 -4.67
N THR A 25 -27.54 45.73 -4.32
CA THR A 25 -28.76 45.16 -4.93
C THR A 25 -28.97 45.75 -6.29
N LEU A 26 -29.20 44.95 -7.31
CA LEU A 26 -29.82 45.38 -8.55
C LEU A 26 -30.89 44.38 -8.99
N ALA A 27 -32.04 45.00 -9.24
CA ALA A 27 -33.33 44.40 -9.50
C ALA A 27 -33.51 43.91 -10.95
N ASP A 28 -34.55 43.11 -11.08
CA ASP A 28 -35.28 42.64 -12.25
C ASP A 28 -35.21 43.47 -13.54
N ALA A 29 -35.13 42.76 -14.66
CA ALA A 29 -35.83 43.15 -15.90
C ALA A 29 -36.04 41.97 -16.87
N THR A 30 -37.27 41.46 -16.91
CA THR A 30 -38.10 41.07 -18.05
C THR A 30 -37.53 40.43 -19.33
N THR A 31 -38.06 39.24 -19.63
CA THR A 31 -38.15 38.54 -20.94
C THR A 31 -38.79 39.39 -22.08
N PRO A 32 -38.54 39.09 -23.40
CA PRO A 32 -39.30 38.02 -24.05
C PRO A 32 -38.61 37.20 -25.18
N ALA A 33 -39.09 35.97 -25.29
CA ALA A 33 -39.32 35.07 -26.43
C ALA A 33 -38.60 35.26 -27.79
N HIS A 34 -37.93 34.16 -28.24
CA HIS A 34 -38.27 33.37 -29.44
C HIS A 34 -37.28 32.19 -29.61
N ALA A 35 -37.81 30.97 -29.71
CA ALA A 35 -37.12 29.77 -30.20
C ALA A 35 -37.02 29.79 -31.75
N PRO A 36 -36.15 28.98 -32.40
CA PRO A 36 -36.42 27.56 -32.49
C PRO A 36 -35.19 26.61 -32.47
N ASN A 37 -35.48 25.40 -31.99
CA ASN A 37 -34.92 24.09 -32.33
C ASN A 37 -33.49 23.95 -32.85
N ALA A 38 -32.64 23.41 -31.99
CA ALA A 38 -31.59 22.47 -32.37
C ALA A 38 -31.50 21.39 -31.27
N THR A 39 -31.84 20.18 -31.65
CA THR A 39 -31.71 18.95 -30.87
C THR A 39 -30.26 18.71 -30.49
N ALA A 40 -29.90 19.03 -29.26
CA ALA A 40 -28.68 18.56 -28.64
C ALA A 40 -29.05 17.36 -27.77
N SER A 41 -28.60 16.18 -28.18
CA SER A 41 -28.66 14.95 -27.39
C SER A 41 -27.83 15.15 -26.13
N SER A 42 -28.50 15.45 -25.04
CA SER A 42 -27.89 15.42 -23.70
C SER A 42 -27.77 13.96 -23.27
N THR A 43 -26.57 13.43 -23.35
CA THR A 43 -26.23 12.20 -22.65
C THR A 43 -26.23 12.52 -21.16
N SER A 44 -27.36 12.31 -20.51
CA SER A 44 -27.47 12.33 -19.07
C SER A 44 -26.59 11.22 -18.53
N ILE A 45 -25.60 11.60 -17.74
CA ILE A 45 -24.91 10.70 -16.80
C ILE A 45 -26.00 10.23 -15.85
N VAL A 46 -26.41 8.98 -15.96
CA VAL A 46 -27.28 8.34 -14.98
C VAL A 46 -26.42 8.15 -13.73
N VAL A 47 -26.51 9.12 -12.83
CA VAL A 47 -26.23 8.87 -11.41
C VAL A 47 -27.28 7.86 -11.01
N ALA A 48 -26.87 6.66 -10.66
CA ALA A 48 -27.78 5.63 -10.16
C ALA A 48 -28.44 6.19 -8.90
N ASP A 49 -29.73 6.45 -9.03
CA ASP A 49 -30.60 6.85 -7.91
C ASP A 49 -30.76 5.61 -7.01
N ASN A 50 -30.04 5.59 -5.90
CA ASN A 50 -30.12 4.54 -4.90
C ASN A 50 -31.42 4.67 -4.09
N THR A 51 -32.54 4.39 -4.73
CA THR A 51 -33.76 4.10 -3.99
C THR A 51 -33.65 2.66 -3.48
N PRO A 52 -33.76 2.37 -2.17
CA PRO A 52 -33.69 1.02 -1.67
C PRO A 52 -34.87 0.22 -2.25
N ALA A 53 -34.56 -0.76 -3.08
CA ALA A 53 -35.53 -1.72 -3.55
C ALA A 53 -35.99 -2.53 -2.34
N ALA A 54 -37.26 -2.40 -2.01
CA ALA A 54 -37.93 -3.26 -1.04
C ALA A 54 -37.72 -4.72 -1.45
N ALA A 55 -37.28 -5.53 -0.49
CA ALA A 55 -37.09 -6.95 -0.68
C ALA A 55 -38.36 -7.62 -1.22
N PRO A 56 -38.32 -8.35 -2.33
CA PRO A 56 -39.45 -9.15 -2.74
C PRO A 56 -39.48 -10.43 -1.92
N ALA A 57 -40.45 -10.53 -1.02
CA ALA A 57 -40.91 -11.82 -0.54
C ALA A 57 -41.69 -12.49 -1.69
N SER A 58 -41.11 -13.43 -2.40
CA SER A 58 -41.86 -14.44 -3.13
C SER A 58 -40.94 -15.58 -3.57
N SER A 59 -41.50 -16.76 -3.54
CA SER A 59 -41.02 -18.05 -4.02
C SER A 59 -40.06 -17.91 -5.22
N ALA A 60 -38.78 -17.95 -4.96
CA ALA A 60 -37.75 -17.88 -5.98
C ALA A 60 -37.82 -19.15 -6.83
N ALA A 61 -38.24 -19.01 -8.06
CA ALA A 61 -37.73 -19.85 -9.12
C ALA A 61 -36.19 -19.77 -9.01
N LYS A 62 -35.56 -20.95 -9.00
CA LYS A 62 -34.11 -21.11 -8.94
C LYS A 62 -33.50 -20.20 -10.01
N ALA A 63 -32.94 -19.10 -9.63
CA ALA A 63 -32.20 -18.26 -10.57
C ALA A 63 -31.05 -19.13 -11.08
N ASP A 64 -31.07 -19.43 -12.37
CA ASP A 64 -30.00 -20.20 -13.00
C ASP A 64 -28.70 -19.37 -12.83
N ASN A 65 -27.68 -20.02 -12.31
CA ASN A 65 -26.37 -19.38 -12.16
C ASN A 65 -25.88 -18.98 -13.56
N PRO A 66 -25.53 -17.71 -13.79
CA PRO A 66 -25.14 -17.21 -15.12
C PRO A 66 -23.98 -18.00 -15.75
N TYR A 67 -23.24 -18.73 -14.94
CA TYR A 67 -22.10 -19.57 -15.37
C TYR A 67 -22.41 -21.03 -15.56
N ASP A 68 -23.66 -21.48 -15.53
CA ASP A 68 -24.01 -22.90 -15.69
C ASP A 68 -23.63 -23.45 -17.08
N HIS A 69 -23.60 -22.59 -18.09
CA HIS A 69 -23.15 -22.95 -19.43
C HIS A 69 -21.63 -23.29 -19.53
N LEU A 70 -20.82 -22.95 -18.53
CA LEU A 70 -19.38 -23.25 -18.51
C LEU A 70 -19.08 -24.73 -18.17
N GLY A 71 -20.08 -25.52 -17.81
CA GLY A 71 -19.95 -26.95 -17.47
C GLY A 71 -20.15 -27.24 -15.98
N THR A 72 -20.14 -28.52 -15.63
CA THR A 72 -20.41 -28.99 -14.25
C THR A 72 -19.15 -29.28 -13.44
N ASN A 73 -18.04 -29.58 -14.10
CA ASN A 73 -16.76 -29.86 -13.44
C ASN A 73 -16.03 -28.55 -13.10
N PRO A 74 -15.62 -28.32 -11.85
CA PRO A 74 -14.94 -27.06 -11.45
C PRO A 74 -13.71 -26.71 -12.29
N PHE A 75 -12.89 -27.71 -12.64
CA PHE A 75 -11.70 -27.49 -13.45
C PHE A 75 -12.03 -27.08 -14.90
N VAL A 76 -13.05 -27.69 -15.47
CA VAL A 76 -13.55 -27.34 -16.81
C VAL A 76 -14.15 -25.93 -16.79
N ARG A 77 -14.94 -25.59 -15.75
CA ARG A 77 -15.53 -24.27 -15.56
C ARG A 77 -14.46 -23.20 -15.46
N PHE A 78 -13.43 -23.44 -14.67
CA PHE A 78 -12.30 -22.52 -14.54
C PHE A 78 -11.70 -22.15 -15.90
N TRP A 79 -11.32 -23.16 -16.70
CA TRP A 79 -10.72 -22.92 -18.01
C TRP A 79 -11.69 -22.36 -19.04
N ASN A 80 -12.95 -22.72 -18.99
CA ASN A 80 -13.97 -22.16 -19.88
C ASN A 80 -14.25 -20.70 -19.54
N TYR A 81 -14.21 -20.32 -18.27
CA TYR A 81 -14.32 -18.94 -17.87
C TYR A 81 -13.11 -18.10 -18.35
N GLN A 82 -11.90 -18.60 -18.18
CA GLN A 82 -10.70 -17.96 -18.73
C GLN A 82 -10.81 -17.74 -20.27
N LYS A 83 -11.29 -18.74 -21.00
CA LYS A 83 -11.51 -18.63 -22.45
C LYS A 83 -12.58 -17.61 -22.80
N LEU A 84 -13.67 -17.56 -22.02
CA LEU A 84 -14.73 -16.58 -22.19
C LEU A 84 -14.19 -15.16 -22.06
N GLU A 85 -13.44 -14.91 -21.01
CA GLU A 85 -12.88 -13.59 -20.72
C GLU A 85 -11.78 -13.18 -21.70
N LEU A 86 -11.05 -14.13 -22.28
CA LEU A 86 -10.12 -13.91 -23.39
C LEU A 86 -10.83 -13.67 -24.74
N GLY A 87 -12.16 -13.78 -24.79
CA GLY A 87 -12.92 -13.66 -26.03
C GLY A 87 -12.75 -14.86 -26.99
N MET A 88 -12.27 -16.00 -26.48
CA MET A 88 -12.11 -17.25 -27.26
C MET A 88 -13.41 -18.06 -27.35
N SER A 89 -14.39 -17.75 -26.53
CA SER A 89 -15.75 -18.32 -26.57
C SER A 89 -16.75 -17.22 -26.27
N SER A 90 -18.00 -17.40 -26.68
CA SER A 90 -19.09 -16.49 -26.36
C SER A 90 -20.05 -17.15 -25.37
N ALA A 91 -20.59 -16.35 -24.45
CA ALA A 91 -21.72 -16.78 -23.62
C ALA A 91 -22.96 -17.05 -24.52
N PRO A 92 -23.84 -18.00 -24.14
CA PRO A 92 -25.12 -18.15 -24.81
C PRO A 92 -25.90 -16.84 -24.77
N VAL A 93 -26.39 -16.42 -25.94
CA VAL A 93 -27.20 -15.19 -26.02
C VAL A 93 -28.63 -15.57 -25.62
N ASP A 94 -29.11 -15.02 -24.52
CA ASP A 94 -30.52 -14.99 -24.18
C ASP A 94 -31.20 -13.87 -24.98
N PRO A 95 -32.05 -14.15 -25.94
CA PRO A 95 -32.69 -13.16 -26.76
C PRO A 95 -33.67 -12.25 -25.97
N THR A 96 -33.98 -12.62 -24.72
CA THR A 96 -34.90 -11.89 -23.84
C THR A 96 -34.15 -11.05 -22.80
N ALA A 97 -32.84 -11.26 -22.63
CA ALA A 97 -32.02 -10.50 -21.71
C ALA A 97 -31.77 -9.07 -22.24
N PRO A 98 -31.67 -8.08 -21.36
CA PRO A 98 -31.18 -6.78 -21.76
C PRO A 98 -29.81 -6.94 -22.44
N PRO A 99 -29.43 -6.04 -23.37
CA PRO A 99 -28.13 -6.08 -24.00
C PRO A 99 -27.04 -6.19 -22.92
N ALA A 100 -26.15 -7.16 -23.07
CA ALA A 100 -25.02 -7.29 -22.16
C ALA A 100 -24.22 -5.97 -22.17
N PRO A 101 -23.70 -5.53 -21.02
CA PRO A 101 -22.77 -4.40 -21.00
C PRO A 101 -21.62 -4.69 -21.97
N PRO A 102 -21.06 -3.66 -22.61
CA PRO A 102 -19.94 -3.82 -23.53
C PRO A 102 -18.82 -4.60 -22.84
N SER A 103 -18.18 -5.49 -23.58
CA SER A 103 -17.07 -6.26 -23.02
C SER A 103 -15.97 -5.30 -22.55
N ALA A 104 -15.12 -5.77 -21.64
CA ALA A 104 -13.96 -5.02 -21.17
C ALA A 104 -13.07 -4.52 -22.31
N ARG A 105 -13.10 -5.20 -23.46
CA ARG A 105 -12.35 -4.83 -24.67
C ARG A 105 -13.01 -3.74 -25.48
N ASP A 106 -14.30 -3.60 -25.38
CA ASP A 106 -15.13 -2.71 -26.23
C ASP A 106 -15.69 -1.53 -25.44
N GLY A 107 -15.71 -1.61 -24.12
CA GLY A 107 -16.32 -0.65 -23.22
C GLY A 107 -15.35 0.12 -22.35
N TRP A 108 -15.83 1.22 -21.84
CA TRP A 108 -15.16 2.08 -20.88
C TRP A 108 -16.15 2.43 -19.77
N PRO A 109 -15.81 2.24 -18.52
CA PRO A 109 -14.69 1.61 -17.82
C PRO A 109 -15.10 0.21 -17.32
N THR A 110 -14.97 -0.81 -18.07
CA THR A 110 -15.56 -2.09 -17.71
C THR A 110 -14.67 -3.01 -16.93
N VAL A 111 -13.40 -2.77 -16.82
CA VAL A 111 -12.54 -3.65 -16.07
C VAL A 111 -11.25 -3.11 -15.81
N PRO A 112 -10.58 -3.91 -15.04
CA PRO A 112 -9.92 -3.41 -13.88
C PRO A 112 -9.24 -2.14 -14.24
N GLN A 113 -9.69 -1.09 -13.61
CA GLN A 113 -9.02 0.17 -13.72
C GLN A 113 -7.93 0.19 -12.69
N THR A 114 -6.75 0.64 -13.10
CA THR A 114 -5.75 1.10 -12.17
C THR A 114 -6.33 2.27 -11.39
N ALA A 115 -7.02 1.95 -10.34
CA ALA A 115 -7.34 2.93 -9.33
C ALA A 115 -6.10 3.10 -8.44
N PRO A 116 -5.84 4.31 -7.94
CA PRO A 116 -4.82 4.47 -6.92
C PRO A 116 -5.07 3.48 -5.80
N PRO A 117 -4.04 2.77 -5.30
CA PRO A 117 -4.23 1.91 -4.16
C PRO A 117 -4.61 2.77 -2.97
N MET A 118 -5.80 2.54 -2.47
CA MET A 118 -6.24 3.08 -1.20
C MET A 118 -6.05 1.99 -0.16
N PRO A 119 -5.71 2.28 1.10
CA PRO A 119 -5.45 1.25 2.11
C PRO A 119 -6.64 0.35 2.37
N PHE A 120 -7.77 0.67 1.81
CA PHE A 120 -9.03 -0.03 1.97
C PHE A 120 -9.58 -0.58 0.66
N THR A 121 -8.85 -0.44 -0.46
CA THR A 121 -9.24 -1.02 -1.73
C THR A 121 -8.49 -2.31 -1.97
N ASP A 122 -9.20 -3.34 -2.37
CA ASP A 122 -8.61 -4.54 -2.93
C ASP A 122 -9.09 -4.74 -4.33
N TRP A 123 -8.18 -5.19 -5.09
CA TRP A 123 -8.38 -5.40 -6.47
C TRP A 123 -8.20 -6.88 -6.80
N PRO A 124 -8.87 -7.38 -7.78
CA PRO A 124 -10.11 -6.89 -8.41
C PRO A 124 -11.39 -7.43 -7.78
N TYR A 125 -11.30 -8.45 -6.95
CA TYR A 125 -12.44 -9.29 -6.57
C TYR A 125 -13.03 -8.93 -5.21
N GLY A 126 -12.24 -8.38 -4.31
CA GLY A 126 -12.68 -7.97 -2.99
C GLY A 126 -13.48 -6.66 -2.96
N GLY A 127 -13.45 -5.91 -4.05
CA GLY A 127 -14.04 -4.57 -4.08
C GLY A 127 -13.32 -3.61 -3.12
N THR A 128 -13.90 -2.44 -2.92
CA THR A 128 -13.38 -1.46 -1.97
C THR A 128 -13.82 -1.75 -0.55
N THR A 129 -12.92 -1.54 0.42
CA THR A 129 -13.25 -1.53 1.85
C THR A 129 -13.45 -0.12 2.40
N LEU A 130 -13.51 0.89 1.53
CA LEU A 130 -13.86 2.25 1.92
C LEU A 130 -15.28 2.32 2.48
N ILE A 131 -15.41 3.01 3.58
CA ILE A 131 -16.70 3.24 4.23
C ILE A 131 -17.60 4.03 3.28
N GLY A 132 -18.80 3.50 3.03
CA GLY A 132 -19.81 4.12 2.18
C GLY A 132 -19.71 3.76 0.70
N ASP A 133 -18.69 3.02 0.28
CA ASP A 133 -18.56 2.51 -1.07
C ASP A 133 -19.17 1.12 -1.23
N ASN A 134 -19.66 0.82 -2.41
CA ASN A 134 -20.22 -0.50 -2.71
C ASN A 134 -19.07 -1.52 -2.90
N HIS A 135 -19.14 -2.62 -2.16
CA HIS A 135 -18.15 -3.71 -2.22
C HIS A 135 -18.38 -4.69 -3.38
N THR A 136 -19.23 -4.35 -4.32
CA THR A 136 -19.47 -5.24 -5.47
C THR A 136 -18.21 -5.32 -6.32
N ALA A 137 -17.62 -6.50 -6.41
CA ALA A 137 -16.54 -6.76 -7.34
C ALA A 137 -17.01 -6.49 -8.79
N SER A 138 -16.13 -5.89 -9.59
CA SER A 138 -16.43 -5.63 -11.01
C SER A 138 -16.47 -6.90 -11.84
N ILE A 139 -15.84 -7.98 -11.36
CA ILE A 139 -15.69 -9.27 -12.05
C ILE A 139 -15.67 -10.39 -11.00
N ASP A 140 -16.26 -11.52 -11.36
CA ASP A 140 -16.20 -12.71 -10.51
C ASP A 140 -14.85 -13.41 -10.62
N SER A 141 -14.28 -13.80 -9.48
CA SER A 141 -13.05 -14.57 -9.42
C SER A 141 -13.20 -15.90 -10.20
N PRO A 142 -12.25 -16.26 -11.06
CA PRO A 142 -12.27 -17.56 -11.75
C PRO A 142 -12.39 -18.76 -10.80
N PHE A 143 -11.77 -18.67 -9.62
CA PHE A 143 -11.90 -19.70 -8.58
C PHE A 143 -13.33 -19.79 -8.06
N MET A 144 -13.96 -18.67 -7.73
CA MET A 144 -15.36 -18.66 -7.25
C MET A 144 -16.33 -19.14 -8.33
N VAL A 145 -16.13 -18.74 -9.58
CA VAL A 145 -16.91 -19.24 -10.74
C VAL A 145 -16.75 -20.76 -10.89
N ALA A 146 -15.52 -21.25 -10.76
CA ALA A 146 -15.23 -22.69 -10.88
C ALA A 146 -15.99 -23.53 -9.87
N ILE A 147 -16.04 -23.12 -8.62
CA ILE A 147 -16.65 -23.90 -7.52
C ILE A 147 -18.11 -23.57 -7.26
N ALA A 148 -18.71 -22.58 -7.93
CA ALA A 148 -20.04 -22.05 -7.63
C ALA A 148 -21.15 -23.11 -7.55
N ASN A 149 -21.08 -24.17 -8.36
CA ASN A 149 -22.07 -25.28 -8.36
C ASN A 149 -21.77 -26.40 -7.35
N THR A 150 -20.64 -26.31 -6.61
CA THR A 150 -20.27 -27.26 -5.55
C THR A 150 -20.92 -26.91 -4.22
N GLY A 151 -20.91 -27.86 -3.26
CA GLY A 151 -21.34 -27.57 -1.88
C GLY A 151 -20.52 -26.44 -1.21
N LEU A 152 -19.21 -26.43 -1.45
CA LEU A 152 -18.31 -25.40 -0.95
C LEU A 152 -18.65 -24.02 -1.56
N GLY A 153 -18.78 -23.93 -2.89
CA GLY A 153 -19.09 -22.68 -3.57
C GLY A 153 -20.41 -22.07 -3.10
N LYS A 154 -21.46 -22.91 -2.95
CA LYS A 154 -22.74 -22.45 -2.41
C LYS A 154 -22.65 -21.96 -0.97
N TRP A 155 -21.85 -22.61 -0.14
CA TRP A 155 -21.63 -22.16 1.24
C TRP A 155 -20.90 -20.82 1.27
N LEU A 156 -19.85 -20.63 0.48
CA LEU A 156 -19.12 -19.37 0.37
C LEU A 156 -20.05 -18.23 -0.09
N GLN A 157 -20.83 -18.44 -1.16
CA GLN A 157 -21.81 -17.46 -1.64
C GLN A 157 -22.86 -17.10 -0.58
N ASN A 158 -23.41 -18.10 0.11
CA ASN A 158 -24.43 -17.86 1.14
C ASN A 158 -23.89 -17.12 2.37
N THR A 159 -22.61 -17.20 2.64
CA THR A 159 -21.96 -16.52 3.77
C THR A 159 -21.32 -15.19 3.37
N GLY A 160 -21.31 -14.84 2.09
CA GLY A 160 -20.63 -13.65 1.57
C GLY A 160 -19.11 -13.76 1.63
N ILE A 161 -18.56 -14.98 1.77
CA ILE A 161 -17.13 -15.22 1.78
C ILE A 161 -16.63 -15.39 0.35
N GLN A 162 -15.55 -14.69 0.01
CA GLN A 162 -14.85 -14.80 -1.27
C GLN A 162 -13.47 -15.41 -1.08
N ALA A 163 -13.02 -16.16 -2.09
CA ALA A 163 -11.67 -16.67 -2.20
C ALA A 163 -11.13 -16.37 -3.60
N TYR A 164 -9.96 -15.74 -3.68
CA TYR A 164 -9.33 -15.33 -4.93
C TYR A 164 -7.82 -15.13 -4.74
N GLY A 165 -7.12 -14.98 -5.84
CA GLY A 165 -5.70 -14.75 -5.77
C GLY A 165 -5.09 -14.46 -7.13
N TRP A 166 -3.77 -14.41 -7.15
CA TRP A 166 -2.99 -14.22 -8.38
C TRP A 166 -1.62 -14.88 -8.28
N ILE A 167 -1.03 -15.07 -9.43
CA ILE A 167 0.36 -15.46 -9.60
C ILE A 167 1.03 -14.37 -10.44
N ASP A 168 2.12 -13.84 -9.94
CA ASP A 168 2.91 -12.77 -10.54
C ASP A 168 4.33 -13.25 -10.81
N TYR A 169 4.72 -13.25 -12.08
CA TYR A 169 6.08 -13.52 -12.52
C TYR A 169 6.70 -12.26 -13.10
N GLY A 170 7.72 -11.76 -12.44
CA GLY A 170 8.48 -10.60 -12.90
C GLY A 170 9.88 -10.94 -13.39
N GLY A 171 10.46 -9.96 -14.07
CA GLY A 171 11.84 -10.07 -14.55
C GLY A 171 12.42 -8.75 -15.03
N ASN A 172 13.74 -8.68 -15.02
CA ASN A 172 14.42 -7.45 -15.39
C ASN A 172 15.72 -7.67 -16.16
N ILE A 173 16.11 -6.62 -16.87
CA ILE A 173 17.45 -6.41 -17.46
C ILE A 173 17.99 -5.14 -16.84
N SER A 174 19.07 -5.27 -16.08
CA SER A 174 19.65 -4.21 -15.27
C SER A 174 21.10 -3.95 -15.62
N THR A 175 21.55 -2.72 -15.36
CA THR A 175 22.96 -2.38 -15.45
C THR A 175 23.77 -2.93 -14.27
N SER A 176 23.15 -3.27 -13.14
CA SER A 176 23.79 -3.98 -12.03
C SER A 176 24.07 -5.44 -12.36
N LYS A 177 25.07 -6.02 -11.68
CA LYS A 177 25.52 -7.40 -11.86
C LYS A 177 25.73 -8.15 -10.55
N SER A 178 25.92 -7.42 -9.46
CA SER A 178 26.06 -8.00 -8.13
C SER A 178 24.71 -8.52 -7.64
N LYS A 179 24.71 -9.61 -6.91
CA LYS A 179 23.50 -10.15 -6.29
C LYS A 179 22.89 -9.12 -5.34
N GLY A 180 21.62 -8.79 -5.54
CA GLY A 180 20.92 -7.73 -4.82
C GLY A 180 21.32 -6.32 -5.25
N GLY A 181 22.00 -6.17 -6.36
CA GLY A 181 22.62 -4.91 -6.78
C GLY A 181 21.66 -3.85 -7.29
N ASN A 182 20.39 -4.17 -7.53
CA ASN A 182 19.38 -3.18 -7.86
C ASN A 182 18.87 -2.42 -6.63
N SER A 183 19.13 -2.93 -5.39
CA SER A 183 18.74 -2.21 -4.18
C SER A 183 19.23 -0.74 -4.20
N PRO A 184 18.39 0.23 -3.75
CA PRO A 184 17.12 0.10 -3.04
C PRO A 184 15.88 -0.06 -3.94
N ALA A 185 16.03 -0.26 -5.26
CA ALA A 185 14.91 -0.59 -6.13
C ALA A 185 14.20 -1.87 -5.65
N ALA A 186 12.86 -1.81 -5.56
CA ALA A 186 12.04 -2.89 -5.04
C ALA A 186 11.36 -3.67 -6.16
N TYR A 187 11.04 -4.93 -5.89
CA TYR A 187 10.39 -5.93 -6.74
C TYR A 187 11.26 -6.45 -7.88
N ASP A 188 12.25 -5.75 -8.28
CA ASP A 188 13.31 -6.18 -9.21
C ASP A 188 14.68 -6.21 -8.53
N TYR A 189 14.71 -6.55 -7.25
CA TYR A 189 15.89 -6.59 -6.39
C TYR A 189 17.08 -7.35 -6.97
N GLN A 190 16.82 -8.51 -7.59
CA GLN A 190 17.86 -9.31 -8.23
C GLN A 190 18.07 -8.85 -9.66
N PRO A 191 19.25 -8.31 -10.03
CA PRO A 191 19.50 -7.87 -11.38
C PRO A 191 19.55 -9.03 -12.36
N ASN A 192 18.98 -8.82 -13.56
CA ASN A 192 19.02 -9.76 -14.69
C ASN A 192 18.43 -11.14 -14.36
N ALA A 193 17.34 -11.17 -13.63
CA ALA A 193 16.64 -12.37 -13.19
C ALA A 193 15.18 -12.37 -13.66
N VAL A 194 14.62 -13.56 -13.75
CA VAL A 194 13.17 -13.80 -13.84
C VAL A 194 12.80 -14.66 -12.64
N GLN A 195 11.75 -14.29 -11.92
CA GLN A 195 11.39 -14.93 -10.67
C GLN A 195 9.88 -14.92 -10.40
N LEU A 196 9.44 -15.76 -9.49
CA LEU A 196 8.12 -15.68 -8.90
C LEU A 196 8.13 -14.57 -7.85
N ASP A 197 7.46 -13.46 -8.13
CA ASP A 197 7.39 -12.34 -7.20
C ASP A 197 6.29 -12.56 -6.18
N GLN A 198 5.09 -12.94 -6.64
CA GLN A 198 3.95 -13.18 -5.78
C GLN A 198 3.11 -14.38 -6.24
N ALA A 199 2.80 -15.27 -5.33
CA ALA A 199 1.65 -16.16 -5.39
C ALA A 199 0.80 -15.83 -4.16
N VAL A 200 -0.38 -15.25 -4.39
CA VAL A 200 -1.21 -14.69 -3.31
C VAL A 200 -2.56 -15.37 -3.28
N LEU A 201 -3.04 -15.65 -2.07
CA LEU A 201 -4.38 -16.14 -1.81
C LEU A 201 -5.07 -15.27 -0.76
N TYR A 202 -6.30 -14.85 -1.09
CA TYR A 202 -7.22 -14.18 -0.18
C TYR A 202 -8.39 -15.08 0.17
N VAL A 203 -8.80 -15.02 1.42
CA VAL A 203 -10.11 -15.49 1.90
C VAL A 203 -10.69 -14.40 2.78
N GLU A 204 -11.83 -13.85 2.38
CA GLU A 204 -12.39 -12.69 3.08
C GLU A 204 -13.91 -12.67 3.02
N ARG A 205 -14.49 -11.95 3.96
CA ARG A 205 -15.83 -11.39 3.94
C ARG A 205 -15.73 -9.91 4.24
N THR A 206 -16.18 -9.07 3.31
CA THR A 206 -16.21 -7.62 3.51
C THR A 206 -17.53 -7.22 4.13
N PRO A 207 -17.56 -6.37 5.18
CA PRO A 207 -18.81 -5.86 5.72
C PRO A 207 -19.47 -4.90 4.72
N ASP A 208 -20.79 -4.88 4.67
CA ASP A 208 -21.55 -3.92 3.88
C ASP A 208 -21.58 -2.58 4.61
N THR A 209 -20.76 -1.63 4.13
CA THR A 209 -20.63 -0.29 4.71
C THR A 209 -21.55 0.75 4.06
N VAL A 210 -22.36 0.35 3.08
CA VAL A 210 -23.38 1.21 2.46
C VAL A 210 -24.69 1.15 3.24
N GLN A 211 -25.01 -0.02 3.80
CA GLN A 211 -26.20 -0.17 4.64
C GLN A 211 -26.08 0.64 5.95
N THR A 212 -27.22 1.10 6.47
CA THR A 212 -27.29 1.98 7.65
C THR A 212 -28.16 1.43 8.78
N ASP A 213 -28.66 0.22 8.67
CA ASP A 213 -29.68 -0.31 9.58
C ASP A 213 -29.15 -1.31 10.62
N HIS A 214 -28.09 -2.05 10.33
CA HIS A 214 -27.57 -3.06 11.27
C HIS A 214 -26.03 -3.07 11.35
N ILE A 215 -25.51 -3.66 12.44
CA ILE A 215 -24.09 -3.94 12.60
C ILE A 215 -23.71 -5.09 11.67
N ASP A 216 -22.65 -4.93 10.91
CA ASP A 216 -22.11 -5.99 10.07
C ASP A 216 -20.64 -6.29 10.44
N TRP A 217 -20.14 -7.43 10.01
CA TRP A 217 -18.79 -7.88 10.33
C TRP A 217 -18.06 -8.40 9.09
N GLY A 218 -16.77 -8.37 9.16
CA GLY A 218 -15.91 -8.88 8.12
C GLY A 218 -14.64 -9.50 8.69
N PHE A 219 -13.88 -10.11 7.80
CA PHE A 219 -12.52 -10.56 8.08
C PHE A 219 -11.74 -10.64 6.78
N ARG A 220 -10.42 -10.59 6.89
CA ARG A 220 -9.49 -10.83 5.78
C ARG A 220 -8.34 -11.68 6.24
N LEU A 221 -8.05 -12.72 5.45
CA LEU A 221 -6.87 -13.55 5.55
C LEU A 221 -6.17 -13.52 4.21
N SER A 222 -4.90 -13.10 4.19
CA SER A 222 -4.08 -13.15 2.99
C SER A 222 -2.79 -13.91 3.26
N ALA A 223 -2.37 -14.68 2.27
CA ALA A 223 -1.10 -15.38 2.26
C ALA A 223 -0.35 -15.02 0.98
N ILE A 224 0.94 -14.75 1.11
CA ILE A 224 1.85 -14.49 0.00
C ILE A 224 3.01 -15.49 0.05
N GLU A 225 3.40 -16.01 -1.11
CA GLU A 225 4.63 -16.76 -1.34
C GLU A 225 5.34 -16.17 -2.56
N GLY A 226 6.67 -16.08 -2.51
CA GLY A 226 7.47 -15.55 -3.60
C GLY A 226 8.64 -14.69 -3.07
N GLU A 227 9.30 -13.98 -3.98
CA GLU A 227 10.39 -13.07 -3.62
C GLU A 227 9.89 -11.92 -2.75
N ASN A 228 8.71 -11.39 -3.07
CA ASN A 228 8.16 -10.18 -2.45
C ASN A 228 7.68 -10.37 -0.99
N TYR A 229 7.73 -11.60 -0.42
CA TYR A 229 7.52 -11.81 1.01
C TYR A 229 8.47 -10.94 1.86
N ARG A 230 9.62 -10.54 1.30
CA ARG A 230 10.65 -9.71 1.95
C ARG A 230 10.13 -8.34 2.38
N TYR A 231 9.16 -7.80 1.65
CA TYR A 231 8.61 -6.47 1.91
C TYR A 231 7.44 -6.48 2.88
N THR A 232 6.89 -7.66 3.20
CA THR A 232 5.76 -7.80 4.14
C THR A 232 6.14 -8.34 5.50
N THR A 233 7.33 -8.94 5.64
CA THR A 233 7.71 -9.77 6.79
C THR A 233 7.68 -9.02 8.11
N SER A 234 6.84 -9.43 9.05
CA SER A 234 6.83 -8.94 10.43
C SER A 234 7.85 -9.65 11.30
N TYR A 235 8.57 -8.87 12.11
CA TYR A 235 9.54 -9.39 13.06
C TYR A 235 8.86 -10.30 14.13
N GLY A 236 9.27 -11.58 14.16
CA GLY A 236 8.68 -12.60 15.04
C GLY A 236 7.54 -13.42 14.43
N LEU A 237 7.03 -13.10 13.23
CA LEU A 237 6.08 -13.95 12.51
C LEU A 237 6.86 -14.87 11.54
N ALA A 238 7.03 -14.52 10.32
CA ALA A 238 7.73 -15.33 9.31
C ALA A 238 9.18 -14.86 9.05
N SER A 239 9.66 -13.87 9.79
CA SER A 239 10.93 -13.17 9.58
C SER A 239 12.19 -14.02 9.68
N TYR A 240 12.13 -15.21 10.29
CA TYR A 240 13.27 -16.11 10.37
C TYR A 240 13.81 -16.54 8.99
N GLN A 241 12.95 -16.59 7.98
CA GLN A 241 13.31 -16.93 6.60
C GLN A 241 14.30 -15.89 6.05
N LEU A 242 14.08 -14.62 6.36
CA LEU A 242 14.93 -13.52 5.94
C LEU A 242 16.11 -13.33 6.92
N LEU A 243 15.84 -13.16 8.20
CA LEU A 243 16.84 -12.79 9.21
C LEU A 243 17.87 -13.90 9.52
N LYS A 244 17.48 -15.17 9.40
CA LYS A 244 18.36 -16.30 9.70
C LYS A 244 18.86 -17.05 8.48
N LYS A 245 18.09 -17.08 7.41
CA LYS A 245 18.39 -17.89 6.23
C LYS A 245 18.68 -17.06 4.97
N ASN A 246 18.31 -15.78 4.96
CA ASN A 246 18.33 -14.92 3.78
C ASN A 246 17.73 -15.64 2.55
N ALA A 247 16.59 -16.29 2.76
CA ALA A 247 15.92 -17.04 1.71
C ALA A 247 15.47 -16.08 0.59
N PRO A 248 15.81 -16.35 -0.67
CA PRO A 248 15.36 -15.51 -1.78
C PRO A 248 13.84 -15.59 -1.99
N PHE A 249 13.26 -16.74 -1.69
CA PHE A 249 11.81 -17.00 -1.72
C PHE A 249 11.34 -17.41 -0.33
N GLY A 250 10.15 -17.00 0.01
CA GLY A 250 9.54 -17.33 1.29
C GLY A 250 8.06 -16.97 1.29
N TYR A 251 7.45 -17.03 2.47
CA TYR A 251 6.03 -16.78 2.66
C TYR A 251 5.78 -15.82 3.81
N ASP A 252 4.63 -15.15 3.77
CA ASP A 252 4.11 -14.34 4.85
C ASP A 252 2.58 -14.31 4.85
N PHE A 253 2.00 -13.76 5.91
CA PHE A 253 0.56 -13.53 6.07
C PHE A 253 0.34 -12.03 6.35
N PRO A 254 0.39 -11.16 5.33
CA PRO A 254 0.42 -9.70 5.52
C PRO A 254 -0.86 -9.15 6.14
N MET A 255 -2.01 -9.77 5.87
CA MET A 255 -3.28 -9.36 6.46
C MET A 255 -3.97 -10.52 7.14
N MET A 256 -4.25 -10.36 8.44
CA MET A 256 -5.00 -11.31 9.28
C MET A 256 -5.80 -10.50 10.28
N TYR A 257 -7.00 -10.08 9.93
CA TYR A 257 -7.81 -9.23 10.79
C TYR A 257 -9.30 -9.54 10.70
N GLY A 258 -10.03 -9.13 11.73
CA GLY A 258 -11.49 -9.03 11.75
C GLY A 258 -11.94 -7.58 11.74
N GLU A 259 -13.13 -7.34 11.22
CA GLU A 259 -13.74 -6.02 11.14
C GLU A 259 -15.17 -6.04 11.69
N LEU A 260 -15.57 -4.90 12.28
CA LEU A 260 -16.90 -4.64 12.74
C LEU A 260 -17.37 -3.28 12.24
N TRP A 261 -18.45 -3.28 11.46
CA TRP A 261 -19.11 -2.07 10.98
C TRP A 261 -20.28 -1.67 11.85
N ILE A 262 -20.32 -0.41 12.31
CA ILE A 262 -21.37 0.17 13.15
C ILE A 262 -21.92 1.42 12.44
N PRO A 263 -23.04 1.31 11.69
CA PRO A 263 -23.52 2.39 10.81
C PRO A 263 -24.13 3.59 11.54
N LYS A 264 -24.50 3.43 12.82
CA LYS A 264 -25.27 4.47 13.56
C LYS A 264 -24.40 5.46 14.36
N ILE A 265 -23.08 5.43 14.17
CA ILE A 265 -22.15 6.37 14.79
C ILE A 265 -21.66 7.32 13.71
N PHE A 266 -22.14 8.56 13.68
CA PHE A 266 -21.97 9.53 12.59
C PHE A 266 -22.42 8.92 11.26
N GLU A 267 -21.60 8.99 10.21
CA GLU A 267 -21.84 8.32 8.92
C GLU A 267 -21.33 6.87 8.92
N GLY A 268 -20.84 6.37 10.05
CA GLY A 268 -20.40 5.00 10.29
C GLY A 268 -19.03 4.90 10.97
N LEU A 269 -18.88 3.86 11.76
CA LEU A 269 -17.63 3.50 12.46
C LEU A 269 -17.20 2.09 12.07
N MET A 270 -16.00 1.96 11.52
CA MET A 270 -15.31 0.69 11.32
C MET A 270 -14.32 0.45 12.45
N ILE A 271 -14.31 -0.74 13.02
CA ILE A 271 -13.30 -1.21 13.98
C ILE A 271 -12.60 -2.42 13.35
N ARG A 272 -11.29 -2.35 13.21
CA ARG A 272 -10.45 -3.43 12.69
C ARG A 272 -9.51 -3.92 13.79
N ALA A 273 -9.34 -5.22 13.91
CA ALA A 273 -8.43 -5.82 14.90
C ALA A 273 -7.67 -7.00 14.29
N GLY A 274 -6.36 -7.00 14.44
CA GLY A 274 -5.45 -8.01 13.87
C GLY A 274 -4.19 -7.39 13.29
N ARG A 275 -3.62 -8.03 12.27
CA ARG A 275 -2.54 -7.51 11.44
C ARG A 275 -3.13 -6.92 10.16
N TYR A 276 -2.83 -5.68 9.88
CA TYR A 276 -3.38 -4.92 8.76
C TYR A 276 -2.33 -3.96 8.17
N ILE A 277 -2.52 -3.53 6.94
CA ILE A 277 -1.74 -2.45 6.33
C ILE A 277 -2.14 -1.13 7.01
N SER A 278 -1.15 -0.36 7.45
CA SER A 278 -1.36 0.74 8.40
C SER A 278 -1.71 2.07 7.75
N LEU A 279 -1.16 2.36 6.59
CA LEU A 279 -1.18 3.70 6.00
C LEU A 279 -1.81 3.72 4.60
N PRO A 280 -2.34 4.88 4.19
CA PRO A 280 -2.79 5.13 2.83
C PRO A 280 -1.62 5.58 1.94
N ASP A 281 -0.91 4.63 1.33
CA ASP A 281 0.11 4.90 0.33
C ASP A 281 -0.49 4.99 -1.08
N ILE A 282 0.24 5.60 -2.02
CA ILE A 282 -0.15 5.61 -3.44
C ILE A 282 0.31 4.37 -4.20
N GLU A 283 1.06 3.52 -3.55
CA GLU A 283 1.47 2.20 -4.02
C GLU A 283 1.02 1.13 -3.02
N ALA A 284 0.96 -0.10 -3.44
CA ALA A 284 0.57 -1.22 -2.60
C ALA A 284 1.55 -2.38 -2.72
N GLN A 285 1.72 -3.14 -1.64
CA GLN A 285 2.50 -4.37 -1.65
C GLN A 285 1.96 -5.40 -2.66
N LEU A 286 0.69 -5.34 -2.92
CA LEU A 286 -0.01 -6.31 -3.75
C LEU A 286 0.09 -5.88 -5.21
N ALA A 287 0.72 -6.72 -6.03
CA ALA A 287 1.06 -6.42 -7.41
C ALA A 287 -0.10 -5.82 -8.23
N PRO A 288 -1.33 -6.36 -8.19
CA PRO A 288 -2.43 -5.83 -9.00
C PRO A 288 -2.87 -4.40 -8.66
N ASN A 289 -2.50 -3.90 -7.48
CA ASN A 289 -2.91 -2.58 -7.00
C ASN A 289 -1.95 -1.46 -7.42
N ASN A 290 -1.02 -1.73 -8.33
CA ASN A 290 0.00 -0.78 -8.74
C ASN A 290 -0.06 -0.49 -10.24
N TYR A 291 0.34 0.72 -10.61
CA TYR A 291 0.42 1.14 -12.02
C TYR A 291 1.63 0.57 -12.75
N MET A 292 2.71 0.31 -12.02
CA MET A 292 3.99 -0.15 -12.53
C MET A 292 4.38 -1.44 -11.82
N TYR A 293 5.32 -2.18 -12.40
CA TYR A 293 5.85 -3.40 -11.81
C TYR A 293 6.72 -3.09 -10.59
N SER A 294 7.76 -2.27 -10.77
CA SER A 294 8.60 -1.88 -9.65
C SER A 294 7.92 -0.80 -8.80
N HIS A 295 8.37 -0.72 -7.56
CA HIS A 295 7.89 0.27 -6.60
C HIS A 295 8.91 1.37 -6.40
N SER A 296 8.44 2.54 -5.96
CA SER A 296 9.31 3.65 -5.55
C SER A 296 10.17 3.27 -4.36
N ILE A 297 11.28 3.95 -4.19
CA ILE A 297 12.11 3.85 -2.98
C ILE A 297 11.31 4.34 -1.77
N THR A 298 10.51 5.39 -1.95
CA THR A 298 9.59 5.94 -0.96
C THR A 298 8.72 4.85 -0.37
N TYR A 299 7.97 4.12 -1.20
CA TYR A 299 7.13 3.02 -0.76
C TYR A 299 7.94 1.85 -0.15
N THR A 300 9.06 1.48 -0.77
CA THR A 300 9.87 0.32 -0.35
C THR A 300 10.39 0.44 1.07
N LEU A 301 10.66 1.66 1.51
CA LEU A 301 11.31 1.95 2.78
C LEU A 301 10.37 2.52 3.84
N ASP A 302 9.09 2.59 3.54
CA ASP A 302 8.02 3.02 4.43
C ASP A 302 7.67 1.98 5.51
N ASN A 303 6.81 2.38 6.47
CA ASN A 303 6.13 1.48 7.40
C ASN A 303 5.01 0.74 6.68
N TYR A 304 4.88 -0.57 6.92
CA TYR A 304 3.94 -1.36 6.12
C TYR A 304 2.75 -1.92 6.92
N THR A 305 3.00 -2.77 7.92
CA THR A 305 1.92 -3.42 8.67
C THR A 305 1.94 -3.05 10.15
N ASN A 306 0.74 -2.93 10.72
CA ASN A 306 0.53 -2.84 12.15
C ASN A 306 -0.22 -4.08 12.66
N THR A 307 0.05 -4.47 13.91
CA THR A 307 -0.74 -5.48 14.61
C THR A 307 -1.36 -4.84 15.85
N GLY A 308 -2.68 -4.68 15.83
CA GLY A 308 -3.37 -3.95 16.89
C GLY A 308 -4.85 -3.77 16.63
N VAL A 309 -5.37 -2.65 17.06
CA VAL A 309 -6.75 -2.23 16.82
C VAL A 309 -6.75 -0.86 16.18
N GLN A 310 -7.51 -0.72 15.10
CA GLN A 310 -7.68 0.52 14.36
C GLN A 310 -9.17 0.84 14.22
N THR A 311 -9.52 2.10 14.39
CA THR A 311 -10.87 2.60 14.16
C THR A 311 -10.86 3.62 13.03
N THR A 312 -11.85 3.57 12.15
CA THR A 312 -12.10 4.57 11.10
C THR A 312 -13.51 5.09 11.26
N LEU A 313 -13.64 6.37 11.56
CA LEU A 313 -14.90 7.07 11.77
C LEU A 313 -15.20 7.95 10.55
N ALA A 314 -16.25 7.66 9.82
CA ALA A 314 -16.81 8.57 8.82
C ALA A 314 -17.59 9.69 9.54
N VAL A 315 -16.93 10.84 9.74
CA VAL A 315 -17.55 12.00 10.43
C VAL A 315 -18.60 12.63 9.51
N THR A 316 -18.29 12.72 8.24
CA THR A 316 -19.18 13.12 7.15
C THR A 316 -18.87 12.23 5.94
N LYS A 317 -19.68 12.34 4.87
CA LYS A 317 -19.37 11.66 3.59
C LYS A 317 -18.02 12.06 2.98
N GLN A 318 -17.46 13.19 3.39
CA GLN A 318 -16.21 13.72 2.86
C GLN A 318 -15.02 13.57 3.81
N VAL A 319 -15.27 13.48 5.12
CA VAL A 319 -14.21 13.51 6.14
C VAL A 319 -14.24 12.24 6.97
N MET A 320 -13.11 11.55 7.00
CA MET A 320 -12.88 10.38 7.84
C MET A 320 -11.73 10.62 8.80
N LEU A 321 -11.85 10.11 10.00
CA LEU A 321 -10.81 10.12 11.03
C LEU A 321 -10.43 8.68 11.35
N GLN A 322 -9.13 8.39 11.36
CA GLN A 322 -8.61 7.10 11.72
C GLN A 322 -7.75 7.22 12.97
N LEU A 323 -7.89 6.27 13.88
CA LEU A 323 -7.08 6.16 15.08
C LEU A 323 -6.79 4.69 15.39
N GLY A 324 -5.50 4.36 15.54
CA GLY A 324 -5.05 3.01 15.83
C GLY A 324 -4.09 2.96 17.02
N VAL A 325 -4.07 1.81 17.68
CA VAL A 325 -3.06 1.43 18.67
C VAL A 325 -2.51 0.07 18.28
N ALA A 326 -1.19 -0.01 18.11
CA ALA A 326 -0.49 -1.23 17.73
C ALA A 326 0.63 -1.56 18.71
N VAL A 327 1.19 -2.76 18.60
CA VAL A 327 2.38 -3.16 19.39
C VAL A 327 3.68 -2.62 18.82
N GLY A 328 3.62 -1.82 17.79
CA GLY A 328 4.71 -1.35 16.94
C GLY A 328 4.45 -1.77 15.50
N THR A 329 5.11 -1.12 14.55
CA THR A 329 5.04 -1.52 13.15
C THR A 329 5.78 -2.82 12.91
N GLU A 330 5.26 -3.65 12.02
CA GLU A 330 5.87 -4.89 11.55
C GLU A 330 6.31 -5.85 12.65
N ALA A 331 5.52 -5.94 13.72
CA ALA A 331 5.71 -6.87 14.81
C ALA A 331 4.39 -7.55 15.22
N PRO A 332 4.37 -8.86 15.51
CA PRO A 332 3.17 -9.52 16.02
C PRO A 332 2.99 -9.30 17.52
N LEU A 333 1.75 -9.45 18.00
CA LEU A 333 1.38 -9.26 19.41
C LEU A 333 2.23 -10.09 20.39
N TRP A 334 2.52 -11.34 20.03
CA TRP A 334 3.28 -12.27 20.90
C TRP A 334 4.77 -11.96 20.96
N HIS A 335 5.26 -11.03 20.16
CA HIS A 335 6.68 -10.62 20.18
C HIS A 335 6.93 -9.39 21.05
N ALA A 336 5.89 -8.84 21.66
CA ALA A 336 6.00 -7.69 22.56
C ALA A 336 6.83 -8.02 23.81
N GLY A 337 7.98 -7.38 23.93
CA GLY A 337 8.85 -7.52 25.11
C GLY A 337 9.71 -8.78 25.16
N VAL A 338 9.89 -9.48 24.06
CA VAL A 338 10.84 -10.59 23.97
C VAL A 338 12.25 -10.11 24.33
N HIS A 339 12.93 -10.93 25.15
CA HIS A 339 14.33 -10.72 25.50
C HIS A 339 15.23 -11.65 24.68
N VAL A 340 16.28 -11.10 24.09
CA VAL A 340 17.31 -11.84 23.37
C VAL A 340 18.63 -11.77 24.14
N PRO A 341 19.46 -12.84 24.16
CA PRO A 341 20.75 -12.81 24.82
C PRO A 341 21.65 -11.71 24.25
N ASN A 342 22.32 -10.95 25.12
CA ASN A 342 23.37 -10.04 24.69
C ASN A 342 24.68 -10.86 24.52
N ILE A 343 24.87 -11.41 23.33
CA ILE A 343 25.98 -12.28 22.99
C ILE A 343 27.33 -11.56 23.17
N TYR A 344 27.38 -10.26 22.97
CA TYR A 344 28.58 -9.46 23.18
C TYR A 344 29.05 -9.50 24.65
N VAL A 345 28.11 -9.31 25.59
CA VAL A 345 28.40 -9.41 27.04
C VAL A 345 28.65 -10.87 27.46
N GLN A 346 27.90 -11.82 26.92
CA GLN A 346 28.11 -13.25 27.20
C GLN A 346 29.49 -13.75 26.74
N ASN A 347 30.07 -13.14 25.72
CA ASN A 347 31.42 -13.42 25.25
C ASN A 347 32.52 -12.63 26.02
N GLY A 348 32.18 -12.01 27.16
CA GLY A 348 33.11 -11.30 28.02
C GLY A 348 33.40 -9.84 27.60
N GLY A 349 32.67 -9.31 26.64
CA GLY A 349 32.73 -7.89 26.23
C GLY A 349 31.95 -6.97 27.18
N VAL A 350 32.24 -5.68 27.13
CA VAL A 350 31.45 -4.63 27.79
C VAL A 350 30.69 -3.87 26.73
N ASP A 351 29.39 -4.01 26.73
CA ASP A 351 28.49 -3.32 25.77
C ASP A 351 28.23 -1.87 26.24
N PRO A 352 28.86 -0.85 25.65
CA PRO A 352 28.63 0.54 26.04
C PRO A 352 27.27 1.08 25.65
N LEU A 353 26.52 0.39 24.78
CA LEU A 353 25.13 0.75 24.41
C LEU A 353 24.14 0.22 25.45
N TYR A 354 24.44 -0.95 26.02
CA TYR A 354 23.63 -1.66 26.99
C TYR A 354 24.51 -2.22 28.14
N PRO A 355 25.18 -1.35 28.90
CA PRO A 355 26.11 -1.78 29.94
C PRO A 355 25.41 -2.66 30.98
N ASN A 356 26.02 -3.78 31.31
CA ASN A 356 25.54 -4.78 32.27
C ASN A 356 24.25 -5.52 31.89
N ALA A 357 23.76 -5.41 30.66
CA ALA A 357 22.58 -6.13 30.20
C ALA A 357 22.97 -7.50 29.65
N SER A 358 22.75 -8.59 30.41
CA SER A 358 22.91 -9.96 29.90
C SER A 358 21.89 -10.33 28.83
N PHE A 359 20.77 -9.66 28.81
CA PHE A 359 19.71 -9.80 27.83
C PHE A 359 19.27 -8.43 27.34
N LEU A 360 18.92 -8.35 26.07
CA LEU A 360 18.39 -7.17 25.41
C LEU A 360 16.90 -7.33 25.17
N LYS A 361 16.13 -6.31 25.47
CA LYS A 361 14.71 -6.28 25.12
C LYS A 361 14.58 -5.90 23.65
N ASP A 362 13.69 -6.58 22.92
CA ASP A 362 13.34 -6.21 21.57
C ASP A 362 12.67 -4.81 21.56
N PRO A 363 13.31 -3.79 20.99
CA PRO A 363 12.76 -2.45 20.98
C PRO A 363 11.67 -2.25 19.90
N GLY A 364 11.56 -3.14 18.92
CA GLY A 364 10.57 -3.06 17.86
C GLY A 364 9.15 -3.43 18.28
N ALA A 365 8.99 -4.02 19.48
CA ALA A 365 7.69 -4.43 20.01
C ALA A 365 7.07 -3.38 20.95
N LYS A 366 7.38 -2.10 20.80
CA LYS A 366 6.81 -1.04 21.64
C LYS A 366 5.44 -0.63 21.14
N PRO A 367 4.46 -0.43 22.06
CA PRO A 367 3.19 0.14 21.67
C PRO A 367 3.35 1.48 20.96
N SER A 368 2.56 1.68 19.93
CA SER A 368 2.54 2.89 19.12
C SER A 368 1.13 3.32 18.77
N VAL A 369 0.98 4.57 18.38
CA VAL A 369 -0.28 5.15 17.94
C VAL A 369 -0.18 5.53 16.48
N THR A 370 -1.24 5.25 15.72
CA THR A 370 -1.43 5.67 14.32
C THR A 370 -2.66 6.56 14.24
N GLY A 371 -2.59 7.63 13.46
CA GLY A 371 -3.73 8.51 13.22
C GLY A 371 -3.70 9.09 11.83
N CYS A 372 -4.88 9.15 11.18
CA CYS A 372 -5.06 9.75 9.87
C CYS A 372 -6.30 10.64 9.82
N VAL A 373 -6.22 11.67 8.99
CA VAL A 373 -7.37 12.44 8.53
C VAL A 373 -7.46 12.30 7.03
N ARG A 374 -8.61 11.86 6.52
CA ARG A 374 -8.90 11.79 5.10
C ARG A 374 -9.97 12.80 4.73
N TRP A 375 -9.79 13.45 3.60
CA TRP A 375 -10.79 14.28 2.95
C TRP A 375 -10.96 13.86 1.50
N GLN A 376 -12.23 13.67 1.08
CA GLN A 376 -12.60 13.36 -0.30
C GLN A 376 -13.59 14.40 -0.80
N SER A 377 -13.42 14.86 -2.05
CA SER A 377 -14.42 15.74 -2.68
C SER A 377 -15.72 14.98 -2.98
N MET A 378 -16.86 15.70 -3.01
CA MET A 378 -18.17 15.08 -3.26
C MET A 378 -18.29 14.44 -4.66
N ASP A 379 -17.50 14.88 -5.61
CA ASP A 379 -17.45 14.30 -6.97
C ASP A 379 -16.43 13.17 -7.11
N GLY A 380 -15.78 12.76 -6.00
CA GLY A 380 -14.78 11.70 -5.95
C GLY A 380 -13.47 11.97 -6.69
N LYS A 381 -13.29 13.19 -7.24
CA LYS A 381 -12.11 13.49 -8.05
C LYS A 381 -10.86 13.81 -7.24
N ASN A 382 -11.04 14.25 -6.00
CA ASN A 382 -9.93 14.58 -5.11
C ASN A 382 -10.00 13.72 -3.87
N ASP A 383 -8.86 13.18 -3.46
CA ASP A 383 -8.70 12.47 -2.21
C ASP A 383 -7.39 12.92 -1.56
N PHE A 384 -7.42 13.21 -0.29
CA PHE A 384 -6.28 13.66 0.50
C PHE A 384 -6.26 12.94 1.84
N ASN A 385 -5.10 12.37 2.19
CA ASN A 385 -4.86 11.77 3.49
C ASN A 385 -3.65 12.42 4.13
N ALA A 386 -3.74 12.74 5.42
CA ALA A 386 -2.61 13.16 6.23
C ALA A 386 -2.54 12.24 7.45
N CYS A 387 -1.38 11.61 7.63
CA CYS A 387 -1.22 10.54 8.60
C CYS A 387 0.05 10.70 9.44
N ALA A 388 0.00 10.08 10.63
CA ALA A 388 1.15 9.81 11.47
C ALA A 388 1.09 8.34 11.88
N ASP A 389 2.20 7.60 11.74
CA ASP A 389 2.26 6.18 12.09
C ASP A 389 3.43 5.85 13.02
N ALA A 390 3.27 4.77 13.76
CA ALA A 390 4.26 4.24 14.69
C ALA A 390 4.67 5.22 15.78
N ILE A 391 3.80 6.16 16.14
CA ILE A 391 4.14 7.23 17.08
C ILE A 391 4.32 6.68 18.48
N ASN A 392 5.56 6.73 18.95
CA ASN A 392 5.96 6.39 20.31
C ASN A 392 7.21 7.18 20.71
N ASN A 393 8.19 6.60 21.38
CA ASN A 393 9.42 7.30 21.77
C ASN A 393 10.54 7.30 20.71
N GLY A 394 10.33 6.71 19.54
CA GLY A 394 11.24 6.73 18.39
C GLY A 394 12.62 6.11 18.61
N VAL A 395 12.86 5.41 19.71
CA VAL A 395 14.16 4.82 20.00
C VAL A 395 14.47 3.70 19.02
N TRP A 396 15.66 3.70 18.46
CA TRP A 396 16.12 2.72 17.50
C TRP A 396 15.73 1.28 17.88
N GLY A 397 15.18 0.59 16.92
CA GLY A 397 14.69 -0.75 17.03
C GLY A 397 14.20 -1.25 15.68
N TYR A 398 13.81 -2.52 15.62
CA TYR A 398 13.23 -3.09 14.42
C TYR A 398 11.93 -2.33 14.09
N ASN A 399 11.92 -1.63 12.97
CA ASN A 399 10.77 -0.86 12.46
C ASN A 399 10.06 0.06 13.48
N ASN A 400 10.80 0.62 14.42
CA ASN A 400 10.29 1.63 15.35
C ASN A 400 10.44 3.04 14.77
N LEU A 401 10.03 3.19 13.52
CA LEU A 401 10.10 4.45 12.77
C LEU A 401 8.95 5.36 13.15
N GLN A 402 9.27 6.63 13.40
CA GLN A 402 8.26 7.67 13.59
C GLN A 402 7.97 8.27 12.22
N TRP A 403 6.81 7.99 11.67
CA TRP A 403 6.42 8.37 10.32
C TRP A 403 5.36 9.47 10.30
N TYR A 404 5.50 10.43 9.39
CA TYR A 404 4.53 11.51 9.16
C TYR A 404 4.48 11.83 7.67
N GLY A 405 3.30 11.75 7.08
CA GLY A 405 3.19 12.02 5.65
C GLY A 405 1.78 12.30 5.18
N PHE A 406 1.67 12.48 3.88
CA PHE A 406 0.37 12.63 3.24
C PHE A 406 0.38 12.09 1.82
N THR A 407 -0.83 11.70 1.37
CA THR A 407 -1.11 11.31 -0.01
C THR A 407 -2.16 12.22 -0.62
N PHE A 408 -2.09 12.41 -1.92
CA PHE A 408 -3.05 13.21 -2.67
C PHE A 408 -3.34 12.56 -4.02
N TYR A 409 -4.62 12.54 -4.39
CA TYR A 409 -5.11 12.06 -5.67
C TYR A 409 -5.97 13.12 -6.35
N HIS A 410 -5.82 13.24 -7.67
CA HIS A 410 -6.68 14.08 -8.47
C HIS A 410 -6.97 13.45 -9.83
N THR A 411 -8.25 13.35 -10.17
CA THR A 411 -8.73 12.89 -11.46
C THR A 411 -9.15 14.09 -12.30
N PHE A 412 -8.36 14.45 -13.32
CA PHE A 412 -8.68 15.55 -14.24
C PHE A 412 -9.89 15.19 -15.11
N ASN A 413 -9.88 13.98 -15.66
CA ASN A 413 -10.93 13.43 -16.51
C ASN A 413 -10.77 11.91 -16.61
N LYS A 414 -11.57 11.22 -17.41
CA LYS A 414 -11.52 9.76 -17.57
C LYS A 414 -10.19 9.21 -18.13
N TYR A 415 -9.33 10.06 -18.67
CA TYR A 415 -8.05 9.65 -19.26
C TYR A 415 -6.86 9.97 -18.38
N TRP A 416 -6.92 11.04 -17.59
CA TRP A 416 -5.78 11.57 -16.86
C TRP A 416 -6.06 11.68 -15.38
N HIS A 417 -5.15 11.16 -14.60
CA HIS A 417 -5.12 11.35 -13.15
C HIS A 417 -3.69 11.40 -12.63
N ILE A 418 -3.53 11.97 -11.43
CA ILE A 418 -2.27 12.04 -10.71
C ILE A 418 -2.43 11.45 -9.32
N SER A 419 -1.35 10.91 -8.80
CA SER A 419 -1.18 10.59 -7.40
C SER A 419 0.16 11.13 -6.90
N PHE A 420 0.18 11.52 -5.64
CA PHE A 420 1.36 12.09 -4.99
C PHE A 420 1.41 11.60 -3.54
N GLU A 421 2.62 11.28 -3.10
CA GLU A 421 2.90 10.94 -1.73
C GLU A 421 4.18 11.61 -1.27
N THR A 422 4.23 12.01 0.00
CA THR A 422 5.45 12.47 0.65
C THR A 422 5.38 12.18 2.14
N TYR A 423 6.53 11.83 2.70
CA TYR A 423 6.66 11.62 4.13
C TYR A 423 8.04 12.00 4.66
N ASN A 424 8.11 12.09 5.98
CA ASN A 424 9.33 12.13 6.77
C ASN A 424 9.27 11.04 7.83
N GLU A 425 10.35 10.33 8.01
CA GLU A 425 10.49 9.32 9.05
C GLU A 425 11.81 9.47 9.80
N HIS A 426 11.86 8.98 11.05
CA HIS A 426 13.08 9.02 11.83
C HIS A 426 13.12 8.00 12.96
N GLN A 427 14.33 7.71 13.42
CA GLN A 427 14.61 7.02 14.68
C GLN A 427 15.71 7.72 15.46
N ASP A 428 15.59 7.68 16.80
CA ASP A 428 16.58 8.24 17.70
C ASP A 428 17.53 7.15 18.23
N GLY A 429 18.79 7.53 18.44
CA GLY A 429 19.77 6.65 19.06
C GLY A 429 20.23 5.49 18.17
N VAL A 430 20.22 5.68 16.85
CA VAL A 430 20.70 4.69 15.89
C VAL A 430 22.21 4.50 16.01
N PRO A 431 22.74 3.25 16.13
CA PRO A 431 24.16 2.99 16.21
C PRO A 431 24.93 3.46 14.98
N ASN A 432 26.14 4.00 15.21
CA ASN A 432 26.92 4.65 14.17
C ASN A 432 27.85 3.68 13.44
N ALA A 433 27.62 3.44 12.16
CA ALA A 433 28.46 2.60 11.30
C ALA A 433 29.91 3.10 11.15
N LYS A 434 30.17 4.41 11.36
CA LYS A 434 31.52 5.00 11.30
C LYS A 434 32.28 4.91 12.62
N ASN A 435 31.62 4.50 13.72
CA ASN A 435 32.26 4.32 15.03
C ASN A 435 32.68 2.86 15.23
N ALA A 436 33.96 2.62 15.38
CA ALA A 436 34.52 1.26 15.48
C ALA A 436 33.93 0.46 16.67
N THR A 437 33.66 1.15 17.81
CA THR A 437 33.07 0.51 18.98
C THR A 437 31.61 0.14 18.75
N ALA A 438 30.81 1.04 18.21
CA ALA A 438 29.41 0.77 17.87
C ALA A 438 29.29 -0.37 16.85
N LEU A 439 30.15 -0.37 15.83
CA LEU A 439 30.20 -1.43 14.81
C LEU A 439 30.63 -2.78 15.40
N ALA A 440 31.62 -2.80 16.29
CA ALA A 440 32.07 -4.02 16.96
C ALA A 440 30.96 -4.62 17.84
N ILE A 441 30.20 -3.78 18.57
CA ILE A 441 29.07 -4.21 19.39
C ILE A 441 27.98 -4.80 18.52
N TYR A 442 27.62 -4.10 17.44
CA TYR A 442 26.62 -4.57 16.50
C TYR A 442 27.01 -5.92 15.88
N ASN A 443 28.22 -6.04 15.35
CA ASN A 443 28.73 -7.27 14.74
C ASN A 443 28.93 -8.40 15.76
N GLY A 444 29.23 -8.06 17.01
CA GLY A 444 29.40 -9.00 18.12
C GLY A 444 28.08 -9.48 18.75
N GLY A 445 26.94 -9.01 18.25
CA GLY A 445 25.63 -9.38 18.79
C GLY A 445 25.22 -8.61 20.04
N GLY A 446 25.85 -7.45 20.30
CA GLY A 446 25.51 -6.56 21.42
C GLY A 446 24.24 -5.72 21.16
N THR A 447 23.36 -6.18 20.27
CA THR A 447 22.03 -5.61 19.99
C THR A 447 21.04 -6.75 19.73
N PRO A 448 19.71 -6.50 19.83
CA PRO A 448 18.72 -7.53 19.56
C PRO A 448 18.62 -7.93 18.07
N PHE A 449 19.34 -7.24 17.18
CA PHE A 449 19.29 -7.49 15.74
C PHE A 449 20.46 -8.34 15.25
N SER A 450 20.18 -9.20 14.27
CA SER A 450 21.23 -9.95 13.59
C SER A 450 21.95 -9.04 12.59
N PRO A 451 23.29 -8.94 12.64
CA PRO A 451 24.03 -8.16 11.66
C PRO A 451 24.12 -8.83 10.28
N GLN A 452 23.72 -10.09 10.16
CA GLN A 452 23.97 -10.88 8.95
C GLN A 452 22.99 -10.59 7.82
N TYR A 453 21.72 -10.36 8.15
CA TYR A 453 20.67 -10.21 7.14
C TYR A 453 19.71 -9.11 7.60
N ILE A 454 19.79 -7.96 6.95
CA ILE A 454 18.90 -6.85 7.21
C ILE A 454 17.90 -6.81 6.05
N PRO A 455 16.60 -7.00 6.32
CA PRO A 455 15.57 -6.83 5.30
C PRO A 455 15.48 -5.36 4.87
N PHE A 456 14.91 -5.08 3.70
CA PHE A 456 14.79 -3.73 3.16
C PHE A 456 14.08 -2.77 4.10
N ASN A 457 13.02 -3.21 4.74
CA ASN A 457 12.25 -2.44 5.69
C ASN A 457 12.83 -2.40 7.12
N SER A 458 14.01 -2.97 7.33
CA SER A 458 14.69 -2.98 8.65
C SER A 458 15.70 -1.85 8.78
N PRO A 459 15.94 -1.36 10.02
CA PRO A 459 16.87 -0.28 10.25
C PRO A 459 18.33 -0.76 10.09
N TYR A 460 19.03 -0.17 9.14
CA TYR A 460 20.48 -0.24 9.07
C TYR A 460 21.13 0.59 10.19
N LEU A 461 22.47 0.55 10.26
CA LEU A 461 23.25 1.45 11.08
C LEU A 461 23.27 2.85 10.42
N ALA A 462 23.30 3.89 11.24
CA ALA A 462 23.43 5.25 10.75
C ALA A 462 24.87 5.61 10.37
N GLN A 463 25.05 6.33 9.28
CA GLN A 463 26.31 6.95 8.90
C GLN A 463 26.41 8.36 9.51
N CYS A 464 26.51 8.44 10.84
CA CYS A 464 26.51 9.71 11.57
C CYS A 464 27.54 10.71 11.04
N LYS A 465 27.31 12.01 11.22
CA LYS A 465 28.24 13.08 10.78
C LYS A 465 29.62 12.97 11.43
N SER A 466 29.68 12.55 12.70
CA SER A 466 30.94 12.35 13.43
C SER A 466 31.16 10.88 13.74
N ALA A 467 32.34 10.35 13.42
CA ALA A 467 32.75 9.00 13.81
C ALA A 467 33.00 8.85 15.33
N ALA A 468 33.11 9.95 16.06
CA ALA A 468 33.38 9.91 17.50
C ALA A 468 32.14 9.56 18.34
N VAL A 469 30.93 9.77 17.82
CA VAL A 469 29.70 9.46 18.55
C VAL A 469 29.30 8.00 18.34
N LEU A 470 28.79 7.34 19.40
CA LEU A 470 28.31 5.97 19.32
C LEU A 470 26.97 5.86 18.59
N ARG A 471 26.13 6.88 18.68
CA ARG A 471 24.76 6.93 18.17
C ARG A 471 24.41 8.31 17.64
N CYS A 472 23.45 8.39 16.72
CA CYS A 472 22.82 9.63 16.31
C CYS A 472 21.34 9.41 15.97
N LYS A 473 20.61 10.47 15.74
CA LYS A 473 19.31 10.43 15.09
C LYS A 473 19.54 10.12 13.61
N ALA A 474 18.76 9.23 13.05
CA ALA A 474 18.68 9.01 11.62
C ALA A 474 17.30 9.45 11.11
N SER A 475 17.28 10.07 9.94
CA SER A 475 16.08 10.57 9.31
C SER A 475 16.12 10.31 7.82
N SER A 476 14.94 10.09 7.25
CA SER A 476 14.73 10.02 5.81
C SER A 476 13.46 10.75 5.40
N GLN A 477 13.40 11.16 4.16
CA GLN A 477 12.23 11.80 3.57
C GLN A 477 12.08 11.39 2.12
N GLY A 478 10.83 11.11 1.73
CA GLY A 478 10.46 10.71 0.39
C GLY A 478 9.40 11.61 -0.22
N ALA A 479 9.41 11.71 -1.53
CA ALA A 479 8.32 12.29 -2.31
C ALA A 479 8.25 11.59 -3.67
N VAL A 480 7.10 11.00 -3.99
CA VAL A 480 6.86 10.32 -5.25
C VAL A 480 5.56 10.81 -5.89
N ALA A 481 5.59 10.95 -7.20
CA ALA A 481 4.45 11.38 -8.00
C ALA A 481 4.27 10.48 -9.21
N TYR A 482 3.00 10.19 -9.52
CA TYR A 482 2.58 9.55 -10.75
C TYR A 482 1.72 10.47 -11.60
N LEU A 483 1.96 10.48 -12.90
CA LEU A 483 1.03 10.98 -13.89
C LEU A 483 0.58 9.81 -14.75
N ASN A 484 -0.71 9.53 -14.74
CA ASN A 484 -1.31 8.38 -15.40
C ASN A 484 -2.17 8.81 -16.58
N TYR A 485 -1.99 8.11 -17.69
CA TYR A 485 -2.79 8.27 -18.91
C TYR A 485 -3.42 6.95 -19.31
N SER A 486 -4.73 6.86 -19.22
CA SER A 486 -5.52 5.69 -19.60
C SER A 486 -6.26 5.95 -20.90
N PRO A 487 -5.71 5.62 -22.08
CA PRO A 487 -6.38 5.85 -23.36
C PRO A 487 -7.66 5.04 -23.52
N ASN A 488 -7.76 3.92 -22.86
CA ASN A 488 -8.93 3.04 -22.81
C ASN A 488 -8.86 2.15 -21.55
N ALA A 489 -9.89 1.33 -21.33
CA ALA A 489 -10.01 0.49 -20.14
C ALA A 489 -8.91 -0.57 -19.99
N LEU A 490 -8.26 -0.96 -21.09
CA LEU A 490 -7.26 -2.03 -21.09
C LEU A 490 -5.82 -1.52 -21.02
N ASN A 491 -5.62 -0.21 -21.05
CA ASN A 491 -4.28 0.36 -21.12
C ASN A 491 -4.15 1.53 -20.16
N ASN A 492 -3.06 1.55 -19.42
CA ASN A 492 -2.61 2.69 -18.65
C ASN A 492 -1.12 2.93 -18.87
N ILE A 493 -0.74 4.16 -19.12
CA ILE A 493 0.66 4.59 -19.22
C ILE A 493 0.95 5.47 -18.02
N SER A 494 1.96 5.10 -17.25
CA SER A 494 2.35 5.77 -16.01
C SER A 494 3.72 6.41 -16.17
N PHE A 495 3.84 7.65 -15.71
CA PHE A 495 5.12 8.33 -15.51
C PHE A 495 5.31 8.49 -14.02
N ARG A 496 6.43 7.96 -13.49
CA ARG A 496 6.82 8.08 -12.09
C ARG A 496 8.03 9.00 -11.97
N ALA A 497 8.00 9.88 -10.98
CA ALA A 497 9.15 10.69 -10.59
C ALA A 497 9.26 10.70 -9.08
N GLU A 498 10.47 10.49 -8.56
CA GLU A 498 10.73 10.36 -7.15
C GLU A 498 11.97 11.14 -6.72
N TYR A 499 11.91 11.62 -5.48
CA TYR A 499 13.00 12.13 -4.68
C TYR A 499 13.00 11.39 -3.34
N TYR A 500 14.15 10.84 -2.93
CA TYR A 500 14.32 10.22 -1.62
C TYR A 500 15.67 10.63 -1.02
N ASP A 501 15.65 11.12 0.22
CA ASP A 501 16.86 11.53 0.95
C ASP A 501 17.02 10.67 2.21
N ASP A 502 17.98 9.75 2.19
CA ASP A 502 18.39 8.96 3.36
C ASP A 502 19.60 9.63 4.01
N MET A 503 19.33 10.59 4.89
CA MET A 503 20.33 11.52 5.43
C MET A 503 21.49 10.81 6.13
N GLU A 504 21.22 9.73 6.82
CA GLU A 504 22.21 8.93 7.55
C GLU A 504 22.35 7.51 7.01
N GLY A 505 21.74 7.18 5.88
CA GLY A 505 21.86 5.86 5.24
C GLY A 505 21.25 4.71 6.04
N GLN A 506 20.30 5.00 6.92
CA GLN A 506 19.68 3.99 7.76
C GLN A 506 18.72 3.09 6.98
N ARG A 507 18.03 3.65 5.99
CA ARG A 507 16.98 2.93 5.25
C ARG A 507 17.53 2.20 4.03
N THR A 508 18.38 2.85 3.26
CA THR A 508 18.98 2.29 2.03
C THR A 508 20.32 1.60 2.26
N GLY A 509 20.96 1.83 3.40
CA GLY A 509 22.35 1.42 3.68
C GLY A 509 23.41 2.39 3.17
N THR A 510 23.02 3.47 2.48
CA THR A 510 23.94 4.49 1.95
C THR A 510 23.36 5.89 2.13
N ALA A 511 24.04 6.73 2.92
CA ALA A 511 23.65 8.13 3.08
C ALA A 511 23.78 8.87 1.75
N ALA A 512 22.65 9.10 1.09
CA ALA A 512 22.57 9.69 -0.24
C ALA A 512 21.19 10.27 -0.50
N VAL A 513 21.14 11.20 -1.45
CA VAL A 513 19.91 11.62 -2.11
C VAL A 513 19.73 10.79 -3.37
N TYR A 514 18.54 10.25 -3.55
CA TYR A 514 18.14 9.43 -4.68
C TYR A 514 17.10 10.18 -5.52
N TYR A 515 17.20 10.03 -6.82
CA TYR A 515 16.20 10.48 -7.80
C TYR A 515 15.83 9.31 -8.68
N GLU A 516 14.56 9.20 -8.98
CA GLU A 516 14.04 8.20 -9.89
C GLU A 516 13.14 8.85 -10.93
N THR A 517 13.19 8.33 -12.16
CA THR A 517 12.20 8.60 -13.20
C THR A 517 11.89 7.31 -13.93
N GLY A 518 10.61 7.02 -14.09
CA GLY A 518 10.15 5.80 -14.74
C GLY A 518 8.99 6.05 -15.70
N ILE A 519 8.86 5.15 -16.65
CA ILE A 519 7.70 5.02 -17.53
C ILE A 519 7.28 3.56 -17.58
N GLY A 520 6.00 3.29 -17.33
CA GLY A 520 5.41 1.96 -17.39
C GLY A 520 4.18 1.93 -18.27
N TRP A 521 3.87 0.76 -18.78
CA TRP A 521 2.66 0.48 -19.52
C TRP A 521 1.96 -0.74 -18.95
N GLN A 522 0.80 -0.54 -18.34
CA GLN A 522 -0.07 -1.63 -17.92
C GLN A 522 -1.04 -1.96 -19.05
N HIS A 523 -1.10 -3.23 -19.40
CA HIS A 523 -1.97 -3.76 -20.44
C HIS A 523 -2.72 -5.00 -19.98
N TRP A 524 -4.04 -4.97 -20.12
CA TRP A 524 -4.92 -6.09 -19.83
C TRP A 524 -5.19 -6.91 -21.07
N LEU A 525 -4.69 -8.15 -21.08
CA LEU A 525 -4.99 -9.15 -22.12
C LEU A 525 -6.41 -9.70 -21.95
N SER A 526 -6.85 -9.82 -20.71
CA SER A 526 -8.21 -10.16 -20.28
C SER A 526 -8.43 -9.60 -18.87
N PRO A 527 -9.64 -9.65 -18.31
CA PRO A 527 -9.86 -9.32 -16.90
C PRO A 527 -9.01 -10.09 -15.90
N GLN A 528 -8.44 -11.22 -16.29
CA GLN A 528 -7.63 -12.08 -15.44
C GLN A 528 -6.15 -12.05 -15.75
N ILE A 529 -5.72 -11.40 -16.84
CA ILE A 529 -4.32 -11.42 -17.25
C ILE A 529 -3.88 -10.02 -17.61
N GLU A 530 -2.89 -9.52 -16.88
CA GLU A 530 -2.25 -8.24 -17.14
C GLU A 530 -0.74 -8.37 -17.28
N MET A 531 -0.13 -7.42 -17.98
CA MET A 531 1.31 -7.27 -18.07
C MET A 531 1.71 -5.82 -17.88
N ARG A 532 2.89 -5.59 -17.25
CA ARG A 532 3.38 -4.25 -16.90
C ARG A 532 4.85 -4.06 -17.25
N PRO A 533 5.23 -3.98 -18.54
CA PRO A 533 6.59 -3.59 -18.93
C PRO A 533 6.87 -2.14 -18.54
N GLU A 534 8.09 -1.88 -18.08
CA GLU A 534 8.55 -0.56 -17.67
C GLU A 534 10.02 -0.32 -17.93
N PHE A 535 10.41 0.95 -17.91
CA PHE A 535 11.81 1.39 -17.87
C PHE A 535 11.97 2.41 -16.76
N VAL A 536 12.96 2.17 -15.89
CA VAL A 536 13.27 3.04 -14.75
C VAL A 536 14.74 3.42 -14.76
N TYR A 537 14.99 4.70 -14.50
CA TYR A 537 16.32 5.26 -14.29
C TYR A 537 16.42 5.80 -12.87
N TYR A 538 17.44 5.35 -12.16
CA TYR A 538 17.80 5.80 -10.82
C TYR A 538 19.13 6.55 -10.85
N HIS A 539 19.23 7.61 -10.02
CA HIS A 539 20.46 8.34 -9.76
C HIS A 539 20.62 8.58 -8.27
N ALA A 540 21.80 8.35 -7.72
CA ALA A 540 22.13 8.64 -6.32
C ALA A 540 23.32 9.63 -6.23
N SER A 541 23.30 10.48 -5.22
CA SER A 541 24.41 11.41 -4.94
C SER A 541 25.71 10.70 -4.54
N ALA A 542 25.63 9.44 -4.09
CA ALA A 542 26.72 8.54 -3.75
C ALA A 542 26.69 7.25 -4.59
N ASN A 543 27.71 6.39 -4.49
CA ASN A 543 27.73 5.09 -5.13
C ASN A 543 26.84 4.11 -4.34
N ALA A 544 25.55 4.07 -4.67
CA ALA A 544 24.54 3.32 -3.95
C ALA A 544 24.05 2.05 -4.67
N PHE A 545 24.28 1.95 -5.97
CA PHE A 545 23.83 0.81 -6.78
C PHE A 545 24.96 -0.17 -7.11
N ASN A 546 24.60 -1.38 -7.54
CA ASN A 546 25.52 -2.49 -7.81
C ASN A 546 26.35 -2.91 -6.58
N ILE A 547 25.78 -2.77 -5.39
CA ILE A 547 26.38 -3.25 -4.13
C ILE A 547 25.91 -4.67 -3.91
N ALA A 548 26.84 -5.59 -3.68
CA ALA A 548 26.48 -6.98 -3.39
C ALA A 548 25.75 -7.09 -2.07
N SER A 549 24.66 -7.87 -2.03
CA SER A 549 24.00 -8.23 -0.78
C SER A 549 24.94 -9.01 0.15
N ASN A 550 24.68 -8.95 1.45
CA ASN A 550 25.53 -9.55 2.49
C ASN A 550 25.95 -10.99 2.14
N GLY A 551 27.28 -11.23 2.15
CA GLY A 551 27.87 -12.53 1.87
C GLY A 551 27.96 -12.91 0.38
N ALA A 552 27.43 -12.11 -0.54
CA ALA A 552 27.59 -12.35 -1.96
C ALA A 552 28.88 -11.70 -2.49
N PRO A 553 29.52 -12.27 -3.53
CA PRO A 553 30.67 -11.64 -4.17
C PRO A 553 30.26 -10.38 -4.93
N GLN A 554 31.04 -9.31 -4.76
CA GLN A 554 30.91 -8.07 -5.54
C GLN A 554 31.32 -8.30 -6.99
N VAL A 555 30.46 -7.93 -7.93
CA VAL A 555 30.72 -8.00 -9.38
C VAL A 555 30.74 -6.61 -9.98
N GLY A 556 31.93 -6.14 -10.33
CA GLY A 556 32.13 -4.75 -10.76
C GLY A 556 32.12 -3.77 -9.58
N SER A 557 32.16 -2.47 -9.89
CA SER A 557 32.19 -1.41 -8.87
C SER A 557 30.79 -0.89 -8.55
N PRO A 558 30.54 -0.48 -7.31
CA PRO A 558 29.36 0.32 -6.97
C PRO A 558 29.29 1.60 -7.84
N ARG A 559 28.08 2.04 -8.12
CA ARG A 559 27.81 3.17 -9.04
C ARG A 559 26.72 4.10 -8.53
N LYS A 560 26.65 5.28 -9.13
CA LYS A 560 25.63 6.27 -8.82
C LYS A 560 24.35 6.09 -9.63
N ASP A 561 24.45 5.47 -10.78
CA ASP A 561 23.37 5.37 -11.75
C ASP A 561 22.97 3.90 -11.95
N GLU A 562 21.67 3.68 -12.05
CA GLU A 562 21.08 2.38 -12.36
C GLU A 562 20.02 2.57 -13.46
N ARG A 563 19.95 1.62 -14.40
CA ARG A 563 18.93 1.56 -15.43
C ARG A 563 18.37 0.16 -15.45
N VAL A 564 17.06 0.09 -15.33
CA VAL A 564 16.34 -1.18 -15.28
C VAL A 564 15.23 -1.15 -16.32
N PHE A 565 15.23 -2.12 -17.20
CA PHE A 565 14.07 -2.48 -18.00
C PHE A 565 13.47 -3.73 -17.38
N SER A 566 12.23 -3.64 -16.92
CA SER A 566 11.58 -4.70 -16.18
C SER A 566 10.12 -4.85 -16.57
N GLY A 567 9.47 -5.83 -16.00
CA GLY A 567 8.05 -6.06 -16.15
C GLY A 567 7.63 -7.41 -15.65
N ASP A 568 6.32 -7.56 -15.50
CA ASP A 568 5.68 -8.76 -15.00
C ASP A 568 4.49 -9.21 -15.83
N LEU A 569 4.02 -10.39 -15.49
CA LEU A 569 2.78 -10.98 -15.95
C LEU A 569 2.00 -11.48 -14.72
N ILE A 570 0.84 -10.89 -14.48
CA ILE A 570 -0.06 -11.28 -13.40
C ILE A 570 -1.22 -12.08 -13.97
N TRP A 571 -1.45 -13.25 -13.37
CA TRP A 571 -2.58 -14.11 -13.69
C TRP A 571 -3.48 -14.27 -12.46
N HIS A 572 -4.69 -13.78 -12.56
CA HIS A 572 -5.70 -13.82 -11.51
C HIS A 572 -6.55 -15.12 -11.58
N PHE A 573 -6.89 -15.65 -10.41
CA PHE A 573 -7.72 -16.86 -10.30
C PHE A 573 -8.79 -16.78 -9.21
#